data_ff585291e0dd7813c5d8c3093ae12fa4
#
_entry.id   ff585291e0dd7813c5d8c3093ae12fa4
#
_cell.length_a   1.000
_cell.length_b   1.000
_cell.length_c   1.000
_cell.angle_alpha   90.00
_cell.angle_beta   90.00
_cell.angle_gamma   90.00
#
_symmetry.space_group_name_H-M   'P 1'
#
loop_
_entity.id
_entity.type
_entity.pdbx_description
1 polymer ?
#
loop_
_entity_poly.entity_id
_entity_poly.type
_entity_poly.pdbx_seq_one_letter_code
_entity_poly.pdbx_strand_id
1 'polypeptide(L)' 'MVENVHGSLAVLGVGLVVLGAGHGIGKLAASAMEGIARQPEASNKIQTAMLIAAALIEGIALFGIVVCIIAINS' A
#
# COMPACT_ATOMS: atom_id res chain seq x y z
N MET A 1 16.84 -4.78 -26.22
CA MET A 1 15.82 -5.78 -25.83
C MET A 1 15.77 -6.03 -24.33
N VAL A 2 16.90 -6.28 -23.70
CA VAL A 2 16.95 -6.49 -22.23
C VAL A 2 16.43 -5.27 -21.48
N GLU A 3 16.81 -4.07 -21.94
CA GLU A 3 16.34 -2.82 -21.32
C GLU A 3 14.81 -2.68 -21.38
N ASN A 4 14.21 -3.07 -22.51
CA ASN A 4 12.76 -3.04 -22.67
C ASN A 4 12.09 -4.05 -21.73
N VAL A 5 12.69 -5.21 -21.54
CA VAL A 5 12.17 -6.23 -20.64
C VAL A 5 12.21 -5.71 -19.20
N HIS A 6 13.33 -5.12 -18.77
CA HIS A 6 13.47 -4.57 -17.43
C HIS A 6 12.46 -3.45 -17.19
N GLY A 7 12.31 -2.54 -18.16
CA GLY A 7 11.35 -1.46 -18.06
C GLY A 7 9.91 -1.95 -17.97
N SER A 8 9.55 -2.91 -18.82
CA SER A 8 8.21 -3.47 -18.84
C SER A 8 7.88 -4.21 -17.53
N LEU A 9 8.83 -5.00 -17.03
CA LEU A 9 8.63 -5.71 -15.77
C LEU A 9 8.55 -4.76 -14.59
N ALA A 10 9.34 -3.70 -14.60
CA ALA A 10 9.30 -2.71 -13.52
C ALA A 10 7.97 -1.97 -13.50
N VAL A 11 7.43 -1.59 -14.66
CA VAL A 11 6.12 -0.95 -14.74
C VAL A 11 5.03 -1.87 -14.22
N LEU A 12 5.09 -3.14 -14.59
CA LEU A 12 4.16 -4.15 -14.09
C LEU A 12 4.30 -4.27 -12.57
N GLY A 13 5.53 -4.28 -12.06
CA GLY A 13 5.80 -4.34 -10.64
C GLY A 13 5.19 -3.17 -9.88
N VAL A 14 5.30 -1.95 -10.40
CA VAL A 14 4.68 -0.76 -9.81
C VAL A 14 3.17 -0.96 -9.73
N GLY A 15 2.56 -1.46 -10.81
CA GLY A 15 1.12 -1.74 -10.82
C GLY A 15 0.72 -2.73 -9.74
N LEU A 16 1.51 -3.78 -9.54
CA LEU A 16 1.25 -4.77 -8.49
C LEU A 16 1.39 -4.17 -7.09
N VAL A 17 2.39 -3.32 -6.89
CA VAL A 17 2.57 -2.61 -5.61
C VAL A 17 1.36 -1.74 -5.31
N VAL A 18 0.92 -0.94 -6.28
CA VAL A 18 -0.23 -0.04 -6.12
C VAL A 18 -1.50 -0.85 -5.86
N LEU A 19 -1.70 -1.92 -6.60
CA LEU A 19 -2.86 -2.80 -6.42
C LEU A 19 -2.87 -3.42 -5.03
N GLY A 20 -1.73 -3.96 -4.60
CA GLY A 20 -1.60 -4.58 -3.29
C GLY A 20 -1.81 -3.59 -2.15
N ALA A 21 -1.16 -2.43 -2.24
CA ALA A 21 -1.30 -1.38 -1.22
C ALA A 21 -2.73 -0.85 -1.17
N GLY A 22 -3.34 -0.61 -2.32
CA GLY A 22 -4.73 -0.12 -2.39
C GLY A 22 -5.70 -1.13 -1.80
N HIS A 23 -5.52 -2.41 -2.13
CA HIS A 23 -6.36 -3.47 -1.58
C HIS A 23 -6.18 -3.58 -0.06
N GLY A 24 -4.94 -3.54 0.42
CA GLY A 24 -4.65 -3.63 1.85
C GLY A 24 -5.22 -2.46 2.63
N ILE A 25 -5.01 -1.24 2.15
CA ILE A 25 -5.54 -0.03 2.79
C ILE A 25 -7.07 -0.03 2.73
N GLY A 26 -7.64 -0.47 1.61
CA GLY A 26 -9.10 -0.58 1.48
C GLY A 26 -9.71 -1.52 2.49
N LYS A 27 -9.12 -2.70 2.68
CA LYS A 27 -9.58 -3.65 3.69
C LYS A 27 -9.42 -3.10 5.10
N LEU A 28 -8.29 -2.44 5.35
CA LEU A 28 -8.03 -1.83 6.64
C LEU A 28 -9.07 -0.77 6.96
N ALA A 29 -9.36 0.12 6.00
CA ALA A 29 -10.32 1.19 6.18
C ALA A 29 -11.73 0.64 6.41
N ALA A 30 -12.14 -0.37 5.64
CA ALA A 30 -13.44 -1.00 5.82
C ALA A 30 -13.57 -1.60 7.22
N SER A 31 -12.54 -2.30 7.67
CA SER A 31 -12.52 -2.90 8.99
C SER A 31 -12.59 -1.84 10.10
N ALA A 32 -11.84 -0.73 9.93
CA ALA A 32 -11.83 0.36 10.89
C ALA A 32 -13.21 1.02 10.98
N MET A 33 -13.86 1.27 9.84
CA MET A 33 -15.19 1.88 9.81
C MET A 33 -16.21 0.97 10.49
N GLU A 34 -16.12 -0.33 10.27
CA GLU A 34 -16.99 -1.30 10.93
C GLU A 34 -16.80 -1.28 12.44
N GLY A 35 -15.54 -1.21 12.89
CA GLY A 35 -15.22 -1.12 14.31
C GLY A 35 -15.77 0.13 14.95
N ILE A 36 -15.65 1.28 14.27
CA ILE A 36 -16.20 2.55 14.77
C ILE A 36 -17.73 2.49 14.85
N ALA A 37 -18.36 1.86 13.86
CA ALA A 37 -19.80 1.71 13.85
C ALA A 37 -20.30 0.88 15.04
N ARG A 38 -19.53 -0.15 15.41
CA ARG A 38 -19.88 -1.01 16.56
C ARG A 38 -19.55 -0.40 17.90
N GLN A 39 -18.45 0.35 17.96
CA GLN A 39 -17.93 0.93 19.19
C GLN A 39 -17.54 2.40 18.95
N PRO A 40 -18.54 3.29 18.83
CA PRO A 40 -18.24 4.71 18.56
C PRO A 40 -17.33 5.35 19.62
N GLU A 41 -17.42 4.88 20.85
CA GLU A 41 -16.59 5.38 21.96
C GLU A 41 -15.11 5.04 21.76
N ALA A 42 -14.78 4.06 20.91
CA ALA A 42 -13.41 3.67 20.62
C ALA A 42 -12.88 4.31 19.32
N SER A 43 -13.64 5.24 18.72
CA SER A 43 -13.31 5.79 17.40
C SER A 43 -11.91 6.39 17.34
N ASN A 44 -11.46 7.10 18.36
CA ASN A 44 -10.12 7.71 18.37
C ASN A 44 -9.02 6.65 18.36
N LYS A 45 -9.19 5.58 19.13
CA LYS A 45 -8.22 4.49 19.15
C LYS A 45 -8.18 3.75 17.82
N ILE A 46 -9.34 3.50 17.24
CA ILE A 46 -9.45 2.80 15.96
C ILE A 46 -8.82 3.62 14.85
N GLN A 47 -9.10 4.93 14.80
CA GLN A 47 -8.50 5.82 13.80
C GLN A 47 -6.99 5.87 13.93
N THR A 48 -6.48 5.97 15.15
CA THR A 48 -5.03 5.99 15.38
C THR A 48 -4.38 4.71 14.90
N ALA A 49 -4.95 3.56 15.25
CA ALA A 49 -4.43 2.26 14.79
C ALA A 49 -4.49 2.15 13.27
N MET A 50 -5.58 2.60 12.67
CA MET A 50 -5.75 2.60 11.21
C MET A 50 -4.68 3.44 10.53
N LEU A 51 -4.42 4.65 11.03
CA LEU A 51 -3.43 5.55 10.44
C LEU A 51 -2.03 4.96 10.52
N ILE A 52 -1.69 4.33 11.65
CA ILE A 52 -0.38 3.68 11.80
C ILE A 52 -0.24 2.54 10.82
N ALA A 53 -1.25 1.67 10.72
CA ALA A 53 -1.21 0.55 9.79
C ALA A 53 -1.17 1.02 8.34
N ALA A 54 -1.96 2.04 7.98
CA ALA A 54 -1.94 2.62 6.64
C ALA A 54 -0.57 3.20 6.31
N ALA A 55 0.07 3.88 7.26
CA ALA A 55 1.39 4.44 7.05
C ALA A 55 2.43 3.34 6.80
N LEU A 56 2.33 2.21 7.50
CA LEU A 56 3.23 1.08 7.27
C LEU A 56 3.02 0.48 5.87
N ILE A 57 1.78 0.34 5.42
CA ILE A 57 1.49 -0.16 4.07
C ILE A 57 2.05 0.81 3.03
N GLU A 58 1.84 2.11 3.22
CA GLU A 58 2.36 3.14 2.32
C GLU A 58 3.87 3.12 2.27
N GLY A 59 4.54 2.95 3.42
CA GLY A 59 6.00 2.88 3.49
C GLY A 59 6.54 1.69 2.73
N ILE A 60 5.94 0.53 2.89
CA ILE A 60 6.33 -0.68 2.16
C ILE A 60 6.10 -0.49 0.66
N ALA A 61 4.97 0.11 0.28
CA ALA A 61 4.64 0.36 -1.13
C ALA A 61 5.63 1.33 -1.75
N LEU A 62 5.98 2.39 -1.05
CA LEU A 62 6.96 3.37 -1.52
C LEU A 62 8.32 2.71 -1.72
N PHE A 63 8.74 1.87 -0.77
CA PHE A 63 9.99 1.11 -0.90
C PHE A 63 9.96 0.21 -2.12
N GLY A 64 8.84 -0.46 -2.37
CA GLY A 64 8.67 -1.30 -3.56
C GLY A 64 8.79 -0.51 -4.85
N ILE A 65 8.22 0.69 -4.89
CA ILE A 65 8.32 1.57 -6.06
C ILE A 65 9.77 2.01 -6.27
N VAL A 66 10.49 2.32 -5.21
CA VAL A 66 11.91 2.68 -5.30
C VAL A 66 12.71 1.53 -5.89
N VAL A 67 12.46 0.30 -5.44
CA VAL A 67 13.12 -0.88 -5.99
C VAL A 67 12.83 -1.02 -7.49
N CYS A 68 11.59 -0.76 -7.91
CA CYS A 68 11.23 -0.80 -9.32
C CYS A 68 11.97 0.25 -10.13
N ILE A 69 12.15 1.46 -9.59
CA ILE A 69 12.91 2.53 -10.25
C ILE A 69 14.37 2.11 -10.44
N ILE A 70 14.95 1.50 -9.42
CA ILE A 70 16.32 0.99 -9.50
C ILE A 70 16.41 -0.08 -10.58
N ALA A 71 15.42 -0.97 -10.66
CA ALA A 71 15.40 -2.04 -11.65
C ALA A 71 15.32 -1.50 -13.08
N ILE A 72 14.58 -0.41 -13.31
CA ILE A 72 14.49 0.23 -14.63
C ILE A 72 15.88 0.68 -15.09
N ASN A 73 16.67 1.20 -14.17
CA ASN A 73 17.97 1.78 -14.47
C ASN A 73 19.11 0.77 -14.46
N SER A 74 18.85 -0.48 -14.14
CA SER A 74 19.86 -1.51 -14.19
C SER A 74 19.81 -2.30 -15.48
#